data_bb4280a96d38475ca77c054c1dd016be
#
_entry.id   bb4280a96d38475ca77c054c1dd016be
#
_cell.length_a   1.000
_cell.length_b   1.000
_cell.length_c   1.000
_cell.angle_alpha   90.00
_cell.angle_beta   90.00
_cell.angle_gamma   90.00
#
_symmetry.space_group_name_H-M   'P 1'
#
loop_
_entity.id
_entity.type
_entity.pdbx_description
1 polymer ?
#
loop_
_entity_poly.entity_id
_entity_poly.type
_entity_poly.pdbx_seq_one_letter_code
_entity_poly.pdbx_strand_id
1 'polypeptide(L)'
;MSESTQQMAVNQIEVIKAQGAAAFALTPIGQQIKQFETQQRMAKMYSESTIVPDTYKGNLGNCVIALDMAMRMNANPLMIMQNLYIVHGNPGWSSKFLIATINASGQYARLRYEWKGTEGTDDWSCRCYTYEADDKLKKDPLYGQWVSIGMAKAEGWYNKNGSKWKTMPGQMLMYRAAAFWQRTNCPEIGMGLMTAEELHDTADDQGYGGQSVEEEIKQKANKQTIKIDTTASEPKEDKAEQPRSNAEAATKQQEAPVGQSSEIPEWMK
;
A
#
# COMPACT_ATOMS: atom_id res chain seq x y z
N MET A 1 47.63 -27.59 21.63
CA MET A 1 47.48 -26.69 20.45
C MET A 1 47.84 -25.30 20.90
N SER A 2 48.72 -24.61 20.20
CA SER A 2 49.19 -23.28 20.60
C SER A 2 48.07 -22.24 20.43
N GLU A 3 48.05 -21.24 21.32
CA GLU A 3 47.08 -20.10 21.24
C GLU A 3 47.01 -19.47 19.83
N SER A 4 48.16 -19.46 19.13
CA SER A 4 48.21 -18.96 17.73
C SER A 4 47.36 -19.77 16.75
N THR A 5 47.23 -21.10 16.96
CA THR A 5 46.44 -21.97 16.08
C THR A 5 44.94 -21.78 16.31
N GLN A 6 44.56 -21.56 17.57
CA GLN A 6 43.14 -21.24 17.91
C GLN A 6 42.74 -19.88 17.36
N GLN A 7 43.59 -18.86 17.45
CA GLN A 7 43.33 -17.55 16.92
C GLN A 7 43.19 -17.55 15.38
N MET A 8 44.01 -18.31 14.66
CA MET A 8 43.88 -18.47 13.21
C MET A 8 42.58 -19.16 12.83
N ALA A 9 42.15 -20.19 13.56
CA ALA A 9 40.89 -20.86 13.29
C ALA A 9 39.67 -19.92 13.50
N VAL A 10 39.68 -19.12 14.57
CA VAL A 10 38.64 -18.13 14.85
C VAL A 10 38.56 -17.08 13.71
N ASN A 11 39.70 -16.56 13.29
CA ASN A 11 39.77 -15.58 12.20
C ASN A 11 39.26 -16.16 10.86
N GLN A 12 39.58 -17.45 10.58
CA GLN A 12 39.03 -18.10 9.37
C GLN A 12 37.52 -18.26 9.40
N ILE A 13 36.97 -18.63 10.58
CA ILE A 13 35.50 -18.73 10.73
C ILE A 13 34.81 -17.38 10.58
N GLU A 14 35.38 -16.31 11.09
CA GLU A 14 34.86 -14.96 10.92
C GLU A 14 34.86 -14.51 9.43
N VAL A 15 35.94 -14.81 8.70
CA VAL A 15 36.04 -14.53 7.28
C VAL A 15 34.98 -15.30 6.47
N ILE A 16 34.78 -16.58 6.75
CA ILE A 16 33.76 -17.40 6.07
C ILE A 16 32.35 -16.87 6.38
N LYS A 17 32.07 -16.50 7.64
CA LYS A 17 30.79 -15.89 8.03
C LYS A 17 30.55 -14.56 7.32
N ALA A 18 31.57 -13.71 7.23
CA ALA A 18 31.48 -12.43 6.55
C ALA A 18 31.24 -12.60 5.03
N GLN A 19 31.91 -13.56 4.39
CA GLN A 19 31.70 -13.89 2.98
C GLN A 19 30.29 -14.45 2.73
N GLY A 20 29.81 -15.35 3.62
CA GLY A 20 28.45 -15.88 3.54
C GLY A 20 27.40 -14.81 3.70
N ALA A 21 27.57 -13.87 4.64
CA ALA A 21 26.68 -12.74 4.84
C ALA A 21 26.68 -11.77 3.64
N ALA A 22 27.86 -11.51 3.06
CA ALA A 22 27.98 -10.68 1.86
C ALA A 22 27.31 -11.33 0.64
N ALA A 23 27.49 -12.64 0.45
CA ALA A 23 26.83 -13.39 -0.62
C ALA A 23 25.30 -13.41 -0.43
N PHE A 24 24.82 -13.62 0.80
CA PHE A 24 23.39 -13.58 1.12
C PHE A 24 22.79 -12.18 0.84
N ALA A 25 23.49 -11.12 1.19
CA ALA A 25 23.03 -9.75 0.96
C ALA A 25 22.85 -9.41 -0.54
N LEU A 26 23.48 -10.14 -1.45
CA LEU A 26 23.32 -10.01 -2.89
C LEU A 26 22.15 -10.82 -3.45
N THR A 27 21.59 -11.74 -2.68
CA THR A 27 20.38 -12.48 -3.09
C THR A 27 19.15 -11.57 -3.11
N PRO A 28 18.13 -11.87 -3.92
CA PRO A 28 16.88 -11.10 -3.92
C PRO A 28 16.25 -10.97 -2.52
N ILE A 29 16.28 -12.06 -1.74
CA ILE A 29 15.77 -12.07 -0.35
C ILE A 29 16.63 -11.18 0.55
N GLY A 30 17.96 -11.27 0.46
CA GLY A 30 18.86 -10.43 1.25
C GLY A 30 18.68 -8.94 0.93
N GLN A 31 18.46 -8.60 -0.32
CA GLN A 31 18.16 -7.22 -0.76
C GLN A 31 16.83 -6.73 -0.19
N GLN A 32 15.77 -7.56 -0.21
CA GLN A 32 14.47 -7.22 0.37
C GLN A 32 14.57 -6.98 1.89
N ILE A 33 15.29 -7.83 2.61
CA ILE A 33 15.52 -7.67 4.06
C ILE A 33 16.25 -6.36 4.34
N LYS A 34 17.34 -6.08 3.62
CA LYS A 34 18.10 -4.83 3.78
C LYS A 34 17.27 -3.60 3.46
N GLN A 35 16.41 -3.68 2.43
CA GLN A 35 15.48 -2.63 2.09
C GLN A 35 14.48 -2.38 3.21
N PHE A 36 13.90 -3.45 3.76
CA PHE A 36 12.95 -3.36 4.87
C PHE A 36 13.59 -2.77 6.15
N GLU A 37 14.81 -3.21 6.50
CA GLU A 37 15.57 -2.62 7.62
C GLU A 37 15.82 -1.12 7.42
N THR A 38 16.15 -0.72 6.20
CA THR A 38 16.34 0.69 5.85
C THR A 38 15.03 1.47 6.00
N GLN A 39 13.92 0.91 5.52
CA GLN A 39 12.58 1.50 5.70
C GLN A 39 12.22 1.67 7.17
N GLN A 40 12.50 0.67 8.01
CA GLN A 40 12.24 0.77 9.45
C GLN A 40 13.04 1.89 10.12
N ARG A 41 14.32 2.06 9.77
CA ARG A 41 15.15 3.17 10.28
C ARG A 41 14.61 4.53 9.83
N MET A 42 14.23 4.65 8.57
CA MET A 42 13.61 5.86 8.04
C MET A 42 12.26 6.15 8.72
N ALA A 43 11.42 5.12 8.88
CA ALA A 43 10.13 5.24 9.56
C ALA A 43 10.28 5.74 11.00
N LYS A 44 11.28 5.23 11.73
CA LYS A 44 11.59 5.69 13.08
C LYS A 44 11.96 7.18 13.08
N MET A 45 12.84 7.61 12.17
CA MET A 45 13.23 9.01 12.04
C MET A 45 12.02 9.91 11.73
N TYR A 46 11.13 9.49 10.81
CA TYR A 46 9.95 10.26 10.49
C TYR A 46 8.94 10.28 11.63
N SER A 47 8.74 9.18 12.36
CA SER A 47 7.80 9.14 13.49
C SER A 47 8.20 10.05 14.65
N GLU A 48 9.48 10.38 14.78
CA GLU A 48 10.04 11.30 15.78
C GLU A 48 10.07 12.76 15.28
N SER A 49 9.78 12.99 13.99
CA SER A 49 9.85 14.32 13.38
C SER A 49 8.63 15.17 13.71
N THR A 50 8.85 16.46 13.95
CA THR A 50 7.78 17.44 14.17
C THR A 50 7.10 17.92 12.88
N ILE A 51 7.70 17.66 11.71
CA ILE A 51 7.20 18.12 10.40
C ILE A 51 6.14 17.19 9.83
N VAL A 52 6.11 15.92 10.24
CA VAL A 52 5.10 14.96 9.79
C VAL A 52 3.73 15.24 10.44
N PRO A 53 2.63 14.94 9.74
CA PRO A 53 1.29 15.03 10.32
C PRO A 53 1.12 14.14 11.56
N ASP A 54 0.19 14.50 12.46
CA ASP A 54 0.01 13.84 13.75
C ASP A 54 -0.31 12.34 13.62
N THR A 55 -0.95 11.91 12.56
CA THR A 55 -1.22 10.49 12.26
C THR A 55 0.03 9.62 12.10
N TYR A 56 1.18 10.23 11.85
CA TYR A 56 2.48 9.58 11.69
C TYR A 56 3.39 9.71 12.90
N LYS A 57 3.15 10.72 13.77
CA LYS A 57 3.94 10.96 14.98
C LYS A 57 3.79 9.79 15.95
N GLY A 58 4.91 9.20 16.35
CA GLY A 58 4.93 8.03 17.23
C GLY A 58 4.36 6.75 16.60
N ASN A 59 3.86 6.78 15.38
CA ASN A 59 3.26 5.64 14.69
C ASN A 59 4.19 5.08 13.60
N LEU A 60 5.03 4.13 14.00
CA LEU A 60 5.99 3.50 13.12
C LEU A 60 5.31 2.77 11.94
N GLY A 61 4.18 2.11 12.21
CA GLY A 61 3.43 1.36 11.19
C GLY A 61 2.94 2.26 10.06
N ASN A 62 2.31 3.39 10.40
CA ASN A 62 1.85 4.36 9.40
C ASN A 62 3.03 4.92 8.59
N CYS A 63 4.17 5.17 9.25
CA CYS A 63 5.37 5.65 8.56
C CYS A 63 5.92 4.61 7.57
N VAL A 64 5.95 3.31 7.93
CA VAL A 64 6.39 2.24 7.02
C VAL A 64 5.48 2.15 5.80
N ILE A 65 4.16 2.20 5.99
CA ILE A 65 3.17 2.17 4.90
C ILE A 65 3.38 3.37 3.96
N ALA A 66 3.54 4.57 4.52
CA ALA A 66 3.78 5.77 3.71
C ALA A 66 5.11 5.71 2.94
N LEU A 67 6.15 5.10 3.51
CA LEU A 67 7.43 4.85 2.84
C LEU A 67 7.28 3.86 1.68
N ASP A 68 6.53 2.77 1.87
CA ASP A 68 6.25 1.80 0.79
C ASP A 68 5.50 2.47 -0.35
N MET A 69 4.46 3.27 -0.05
CA MET A 69 3.72 4.02 -1.06
C MET A 69 4.61 5.03 -1.79
N ALA A 70 5.48 5.74 -1.07
CA ALA A 70 6.43 6.68 -1.67
C ALA A 70 7.37 5.98 -2.67
N MET A 71 7.84 4.78 -2.34
CA MET A 71 8.68 3.99 -3.23
C MET A 71 7.93 3.54 -4.49
N ARG A 72 6.70 3.05 -4.33
CA ARG A 72 5.86 2.63 -5.48
C ARG A 72 5.56 3.77 -6.43
N MET A 73 5.34 4.98 -5.89
CA MET A 73 5.06 6.19 -6.66
C MET A 73 6.33 6.92 -7.14
N ASN A 74 7.51 6.45 -6.77
CA ASN A 74 8.78 7.16 -6.97
C ASN A 74 8.69 8.62 -6.48
N ALA A 75 8.10 8.83 -5.31
CA ALA A 75 7.79 10.12 -4.73
C ALA A 75 8.55 10.36 -3.41
N ASN A 76 8.65 11.62 -3.00
CA ASN A 76 9.26 11.95 -1.71
C ASN A 76 8.38 11.46 -0.54
N PRO A 77 8.91 10.71 0.43
CA PRO A 77 8.15 10.18 1.55
C PRO A 77 7.39 11.24 2.36
N LEU A 78 8.01 12.37 2.64
CA LEU A 78 7.37 13.46 3.39
C LEU A 78 6.18 14.05 2.61
N MET A 79 6.32 14.18 1.29
CA MET A 79 5.22 14.63 0.43
C MET A 79 4.04 13.65 0.47
N ILE A 80 4.31 12.34 0.48
CA ILE A 80 3.28 11.32 0.66
C ILE A 80 2.61 11.49 2.03
N MET A 81 3.37 11.53 3.12
CA MET A 81 2.83 11.69 4.48
C MET A 81 1.96 12.94 4.63
N GLN A 82 2.32 14.05 3.98
CA GLN A 82 1.56 15.30 4.02
C GLN A 82 0.26 15.26 3.21
N ASN A 83 0.08 14.28 2.33
CA ASN A 83 -1.06 14.20 1.42
C ASN A 83 -1.87 12.90 1.53
N LEU A 84 -1.38 11.92 2.26
CA LEU A 84 -2.09 10.67 2.56
C LEU A 84 -2.74 10.80 3.94
N TYR A 85 -4.06 10.92 3.96
CA TYR A 85 -4.87 11.04 5.18
C TYR A 85 -5.42 9.68 5.57
N ILE A 86 -5.54 9.46 6.87
CA ILE A 86 -6.24 8.30 7.41
C ILE A 86 -7.61 8.77 7.92
N VAL A 87 -8.67 8.39 7.23
CA VAL A 87 -10.05 8.78 7.56
C VAL A 87 -10.81 7.52 7.98
N HIS A 88 -11.20 7.44 9.23
CA HIS A 88 -11.89 6.25 9.80
C HIS A 88 -11.15 4.93 9.52
N GLY A 89 -9.81 4.93 9.65
CA GLY A 89 -8.96 3.76 9.39
C GLY A 89 -8.64 3.50 7.91
N ASN A 90 -9.24 4.24 6.98
CA ASN A 90 -8.99 4.09 5.55
C ASN A 90 -8.02 5.16 5.04
N PRO A 91 -6.98 4.78 4.29
CA PRO A 91 -6.09 5.74 3.65
C PRO A 91 -6.78 6.42 2.47
N GLY A 92 -6.57 7.72 2.33
CA GLY A 92 -7.10 8.50 1.20
C GLY A 92 -6.18 9.66 0.82
N TRP A 93 -6.07 9.92 -0.47
CA TRP A 93 -5.31 11.04 -0.99
C TRP A 93 -6.03 12.37 -0.78
N SER A 94 -5.31 13.45 -0.50
CA SER A 94 -5.92 14.77 -0.67
C SER A 94 -6.27 14.99 -2.13
N SER A 95 -7.45 15.56 -2.43
CA SER A 95 -7.88 15.83 -3.81
C SER A 95 -6.89 16.74 -4.55
N LYS A 96 -6.28 17.70 -3.85
CA LYS A 96 -5.24 18.57 -4.42
C LYS A 96 -3.99 17.80 -4.86
N PHE A 97 -3.59 16.78 -4.10
CA PHE A 97 -2.45 15.93 -4.44
C PHE A 97 -2.77 15.04 -5.64
N LEU A 98 -3.96 14.45 -5.68
CA LEU A 98 -4.44 13.66 -6.81
C LEU A 98 -4.39 14.48 -8.11
N ILE A 99 -4.94 15.71 -8.09
CA ILE A 99 -4.91 16.63 -9.23
C ILE A 99 -3.45 16.98 -9.61
N ALA A 100 -2.60 17.26 -8.63
CA ALA A 100 -1.20 17.58 -8.87
C ALA A 100 -0.45 16.42 -9.53
N THR A 101 -0.69 15.19 -9.07
CA THR A 101 -0.05 13.98 -9.60
C THR A 101 -0.48 13.71 -11.04
N ILE A 102 -1.77 13.87 -11.37
CA ILE A 102 -2.25 13.75 -12.74
C ILE A 102 -1.57 14.81 -13.63
N ASN A 103 -1.56 16.07 -13.20
CA ASN A 103 -0.95 17.16 -13.95
C ASN A 103 0.57 17.03 -14.12
N ALA A 104 1.24 16.29 -13.23
CA ALA A 104 2.69 16.04 -13.27
C ALA A 104 3.07 14.74 -13.97
N SER A 105 2.11 13.87 -14.28
CA SER A 105 2.37 12.53 -14.85
C SER A 105 3.03 12.57 -16.24
N GLY A 106 2.85 13.66 -16.96
CA GLY A 106 3.28 13.79 -18.37
C GLY A 106 2.43 12.98 -19.36
N GLN A 107 1.45 12.22 -18.90
CA GLN A 107 0.55 11.43 -19.75
C GLN A 107 -0.61 12.29 -20.28
N TYR A 108 -0.99 13.31 -19.53
CA TYR A 108 -2.12 14.17 -19.82
C TYR A 108 -1.73 15.65 -19.78
N ALA A 109 -2.48 16.46 -20.51
CA ALA A 109 -2.47 17.89 -20.31
C ALA A 109 -3.05 18.23 -18.92
N ARG A 110 -2.91 19.48 -18.47
CA ARG A 110 -3.49 19.88 -17.19
C ARG A 110 -5.00 19.68 -17.17
N LEU A 111 -5.53 19.16 -16.06
CA LEU A 111 -6.96 19.05 -15.82
C LEU A 111 -7.65 20.40 -15.95
N ARG A 112 -8.79 20.41 -16.60
CA ARG A 112 -9.66 21.57 -16.81
C ARG A 112 -11.07 21.24 -16.34
N TYR A 113 -11.85 22.27 -16.10
CA TYR A 113 -13.19 22.15 -15.56
C TYR A 113 -14.19 22.86 -16.44
N GLU A 114 -15.32 22.24 -16.65
CA GLU A 114 -16.45 22.78 -17.37
C GLU A 114 -17.64 22.84 -16.43
N TRP A 115 -18.40 23.91 -16.54
CA TRP A 115 -19.52 24.22 -15.65
C TRP A 115 -20.81 24.31 -16.42
N LYS A 116 -21.93 23.90 -15.79
CA LYS A 116 -23.29 24.13 -16.28
C LYS A 116 -24.23 24.34 -15.10
N GLY A 117 -25.43 24.87 -15.42
CA GLY A 117 -26.44 25.22 -14.41
C GLY A 117 -26.13 26.56 -13.73
N THR A 118 -26.93 26.90 -12.72
CA THR A 118 -26.85 28.19 -12.05
C THR A 118 -26.24 27.98 -10.65
N GLU A 119 -25.25 28.82 -10.32
CA GLU A 119 -24.63 28.77 -8.98
C GLU A 119 -25.68 28.94 -7.87
N GLY A 120 -25.58 28.07 -6.85
CA GLY A 120 -26.53 28.06 -5.72
C GLY A 120 -27.77 27.18 -5.93
N THR A 121 -27.97 26.61 -7.11
CA THR A 121 -29.09 25.71 -7.41
C THR A 121 -28.64 24.27 -7.48
N ASP A 122 -29.57 23.31 -7.50
CA ASP A 122 -29.26 21.87 -7.53
C ASP A 122 -28.69 21.40 -8.86
N ASP A 123 -28.96 22.13 -9.95
CA ASP A 123 -28.43 21.85 -11.30
C ASP A 123 -27.01 22.37 -11.51
N TRP A 124 -26.50 23.21 -10.60
CA TRP A 124 -25.12 23.68 -10.68
C TRP A 124 -24.16 22.50 -10.65
N SER A 125 -23.40 22.34 -11.70
CA SER A 125 -22.64 21.13 -11.97
C SER A 125 -21.26 21.47 -12.54
N CYS A 126 -20.31 20.58 -12.26
CA CYS A 126 -18.95 20.62 -12.78
C CYS A 126 -18.58 19.26 -13.35
N ARG A 127 -17.83 19.23 -14.45
CA ARG A 127 -17.08 18.06 -14.88
C ARG A 127 -15.62 18.39 -15.11
N CYS A 128 -14.77 17.41 -14.91
CA CYS A 128 -13.35 17.49 -15.23
C CYS A 128 -13.14 16.98 -16.66
N TYR A 129 -12.17 17.55 -17.37
CA TYR A 129 -11.70 17.05 -18.65
C TYR A 129 -10.23 17.39 -18.86
N THR A 130 -9.59 16.67 -19.76
CA THR A 130 -8.25 16.96 -20.23
C THR A 130 -8.04 16.35 -21.62
N TYR A 131 -6.81 16.36 -22.10
CA TYR A 131 -6.38 15.76 -23.36
C TYR A 131 -5.18 14.86 -23.08
N GLU A 132 -4.98 13.84 -23.88
CA GLU A 132 -3.71 13.11 -23.86
C GLU A 132 -2.54 14.04 -24.20
N ALA A 133 -1.36 13.74 -23.68
CA ALA A 133 -0.19 14.61 -23.88
C ALA A 133 0.25 14.69 -25.34
N ASP A 134 -0.03 13.66 -26.13
CA ASP A 134 0.27 13.58 -27.56
C ASP A 134 -0.81 14.23 -28.46
N ASP A 135 -2.01 14.49 -27.95
CA ASP A 135 -3.04 15.27 -28.67
C ASP A 135 -2.68 16.77 -28.70
N LYS A 136 -1.69 17.11 -29.53
CA LYS A 136 -1.23 18.50 -29.70
C LYS A 136 -2.30 19.45 -30.22
N LEU A 137 -3.27 18.92 -30.93
CA LEU A 137 -4.36 19.70 -31.55
C LEU A 137 -5.59 19.83 -30.64
N LYS A 138 -5.60 19.14 -29.50
CA LYS A 138 -6.69 19.14 -28.51
C LYS A 138 -8.06 18.83 -29.13
N LYS A 139 -8.10 17.82 -30.00
CA LYS A 139 -9.29 17.43 -30.74
C LYS A 139 -10.16 16.43 -29.99
N ASP A 140 -9.53 15.58 -29.16
CA ASP A 140 -10.21 14.50 -28.44
C ASP A 140 -10.14 14.72 -26.92
N PRO A 141 -11.05 15.52 -26.34
CA PRO A 141 -11.10 15.74 -24.90
C PRO A 141 -11.60 14.50 -24.17
N LEU A 142 -10.86 14.07 -23.17
CA LEU A 142 -11.25 13.02 -22.24
C LEU A 142 -12.15 13.62 -21.16
N TYR A 143 -13.45 13.48 -21.30
CA TYR A 143 -14.42 14.02 -20.36
C TYR A 143 -14.68 13.06 -19.20
N GLY A 144 -14.78 13.63 -17.99
CA GLY A 144 -15.34 12.97 -16.83
C GLY A 144 -16.86 13.13 -16.75
N GLN A 145 -17.44 12.48 -15.75
CA GLN A 145 -18.86 12.58 -15.45
C GLN A 145 -19.22 13.96 -14.85
N TRP A 146 -20.43 14.42 -15.11
CA TRP A 146 -20.99 15.58 -14.44
C TRP A 146 -21.29 15.28 -12.97
N VAL A 147 -20.83 16.15 -12.08
CA VAL A 147 -21.14 16.16 -10.67
C VAL A 147 -21.96 17.40 -10.37
N SER A 148 -23.10 17.25 -9.71
CA SER A 148 -24.01 18.36 -9.39
C SER A 148 -24.24 18.52 -7.89
N ILE A 149 -24.74 19.69 -7.48
CA ILE A 149 -25.21 19.90 -6.10
C ILE A 149 -26.39 18.98 -5.80
N GLY A 150 -27.29 18.76 -6.76
CA GLY A 150 -28.38 17.78 -6.62
C GLY A 150 -27.86 16.36 -6.34
N MET A 151 -26.80 15.93 -7.05
CA MET A 151 -26.13 14.66 -6.75
C MET A 151 -25.58 14.64 -5.33
N ALA A 152 -24.87 15.68 -4.90
CA ALA A 152 -24.31 15.76 -3.55
C ALA A 152 -25.39 15.71 -2.46
N LYS A 153 -26.59 16.25 -2.73
CA LYS A 153 -27.74 16.15 -1.81
C LYS A 153 -28.35 14.75 -1.80
N ALA A 154 -28.53 14.14 -2.99
CA ALA A 154 -29.08 12.79 -3.14
C ALA A 154 -28.21 11.72 -2.47
N GLU A 155 -26.89 11.86 -2.60
CA GLU A 155 -25.89 10.99 -1.97
C GLU A 155 -25.64 11.29 -0.48
N GLY A 156 -26.31 12.31 0.10
CA GLY A 156 -26.18 12.67 1.50
C GLY A 156 -24.92 13.49 1.84
N TRP A 157 -23.99 13.72 0.90
CA TRP A 157 -22.74 14.44 1.17
C TRP A 157 -22.96 15.88 1.62
N TYR A 158 -23.95 16.53 1.04
CA TYR A 158 -24.26 17.94 1.29
C TYR A 158 -24.74 18.19 2.71
N ASN A 159 -25.51 17.26 3.28
CA ASN A 159 -26.21 17.46 4.55
C ASN A 159 -25.42 17.03 5.78
N LYS A 160 -24.26 16.39 5.61
CA LYS A 160 -23.41 15.97 6.73
C LYS A 160 -23.00 17.13 7.63
N ASN A 161 -22.80 16.81 8.89
CA ASN A 161 -22.26 17.78 9.86
C ASN A 161 -20.85 18.19 9.45
N GLY A 162 -20.57 19.50 9.42
CA GLY A 162 -19.28 20.04 8.97
C GLY A 162 -19.01 19.90 7.46
N SER A 163 -20.02 19.55 6.66
CA SER A 163 -19.86 19.35 5.21
C SER A 163 -19.38 20.62 4.50
N LYS A 164 -18.29 20.49 3.78
CA LYS A 164 -17.71 21.56 2.94
C LYS A 164 -18.54 21.85 1.68
N TRP A 165 -19.47 20.96 1.33
CA TRP A 165 -20.42 21.19 0.25
C TRP A 165 -21.33 22.40 0.50
N LYS A 166 -21.55 22.76 1.80
CA LYS A 166 -22.32 23.95 2.18
C LYS A 166 -21.52 25.25 2.10
N THR A 167 -20.24 25.17 2.44
CA THR A 167 -19.39 26.35 2.60
C THR A 167 -18.49 26.64 1.39
N MET A 168 -18.12 25.60 0.64
CA MET A 168 -17.23 25.68 -0.51
C MET A 168 -17.72 24.77 -1.65
N PRO A 169 -18.98 24.90 -2.12
CA PRO A 169 -19.59 23.97 -3.08
C PRO A 169 -18.80 23.88 -4.39
N GLY A 170 -18.34 25.00 -4.94
CA GLY A 170 -17.56 24.99 -6.18
C GLY A 170 -16.25 24.21 -6.07
N GLN A 171 -15.56 24.32 -4.93
CA GLN A 171 -14.34 23.55 -4.69
C GLN A 171 -14.64 22.05 -4.59
N MET A 172 -15.71 21.68 -3.90
CA MET A 172 -16.13 20.29 -3.75
C MET A 172 -16.57 19.67 -5.08
N LEU A 173 -17.29 20.44 -5.91
CA LEU A 173 -17.64 20.01 -7.27
C LEU A 173 -16.40 19.71 -8.12
N MET A 174 -15.38 20.59 -8.09
CA MET A 174 -14.11 20.36 -8.82
C MET A 174 -13.37 19.14 -8.29
N TYR A 175 -13.25 18.98 -6.97
CA TYR A 175 -12.55 17.86 -6.36
C TYR A 175 -13.23 16.54 -6.69
N ARG A 176 -14.55 16.47 -6.57
CA ARG A 176 -15.31 15.26 -6.89
C ARG A 176 -15.26 14.93 -8.39
N ALA A 177 -15.35 15.93 -9.25
CA ALA A 177 -15.23 15.75 -10.69
C ALA A 177 -13.83 15.23 -11.09
N ALA A 178 -12.77 15.74 -10.46
CA ALA A 178 -11.41 15.26 -10.70
C ALA A 178 -11.21 13.81 -10.20
N ALA A 179 -11.75 13.46 -9.03
CA ALA A 179 -11.68 12.11 -8.49
C ALA A 179 -12.42 11.09 -9.37
N PHE A 180 -13.61 11.45 -9.88
CA PHE A 180 -14.36 10.59 -10.80
C PHE A 180 -13.65 10.43 -12.14
N TRP A 181 -13.08 11.50 -12.67
CA TRP A 181 -12.28 11.46 -13.89
C TRP A 181 -11.08 10.53 -13.73
N GLN A 182 -10.35 10.66 -12.62
CA GLN A 182 -9.15 9.86 -12.33
C GLN A 182 -9.46 8.37 -12.29
N ARG A 183 -10.54 7.96 -11.62
CA ARG A 183 -10.89 6.53 -11.49
C ARG A 183 -11.19 5.84 -12.81
N THR A 184 -11.68 6.59 -13.78
CA THR A 184 -12.06 6.02 -15.08
C THR A 184 -10.94 6.11 -16.11
N ASN A 185 -10.09 7.14 -16.04
CA ASN A 185 -9.09 7.40 -17.08
C ASN A 185 -7.65 7.04 -16.67
N CYS A 186 -7.32 7.10 -15.38
CA CYS A 186 -5.97 6.78 -14.88
C CYS A 186 -6.00 6.22 -13.44
N PRO A 187 -6.67 5.07 -13.21
CA PRO A 187 -6.80 4.49 -11.87
C PRO A 187 -5.45 4.17 -11.21
N GLU A 188 -4.43 3.90 -12.00
CA GLU A 188 -3.07 3.61 -11.55
C GLU A 188 -2.42 4.80 -10.81
N ILE A 189 -2.74 6.03 -11.17
CA ILE A 189 -2.19 7.22 -10.51
C ILE A 189 -2.68 7.33 -9.07
N GLY A 190 -3.94 6.98 -8.82
CA GLY A 190 -4.52 6.98 -7.48
C GLY A 190 -4.25 5.71 -6.68
N MET A 191 -3.62 4.68 -7.31
CA MET A 191 -3.35 3.38 -6.69
C MET A 191 -4.60 2.74 -6.05
N GLY A 192 -5.78 3.00 -6.63
CA GLY A 192 -7.06 2.49 -6.14
C GLY A 192 -7.60 3.19 -4.89
N LEU A 193 -6.92 4.18 -4.34
CA LEU A 193 -7.39 4.91 -3.16
C LEU A 193 -8.41 5.99 -3.53
N MET A 194 -9.37 6.18 -2.63
CA MET A 194 -10.29 7.32 -2.65
C MET A 194 -9.58 8.61 -2.23
N THR A 195 -10.24 9.75 -2.46
CA THR A 195 -9.78 10.99 -1.85
C THR A 195 -10.25 11.08 -0.39
N ALA A 196 -9.53 11.83 0.44
CA ALA A 196 -9.90 12.05 1.83
C ALA A 196 -11.27 12.73 1.93
N GLU A 197 -11.56 13.65 1.03
CA GLU A 197 -12.87 14.32 0.94
C GLU A 197 -13.99 13.32 0.61
N GLU A 198 -13.73 12.33 -0.23
CA GLU A 198 -14.69 11.26 -0.51
C GLU A 198 -14.91 10.35 0.67
N LEU A 199 -13.83 9.96 1.37
CA LEU A 199 -13.93 9.15 2.58
C LEU A 199 -14.75 9.88 3.65
N HIS A 200 -14.60 11.19 3.82
CA HIS A 200 -15.44 11.98 4.71
C HIS A 200 -16.90 12.04 4.25
N ASP A 201 -17.15 12.13 2.95
CA ASP A 201 -18.49 12.19 2.39
C ASP A 201 -19.23 10.85 2.48
N THR A 202 -18.54 9.73 2.33
CA THR A 202 -19.12 8.38 2.34
C THR A 202 -19.17 7.73 3.71
N ALA A 203 -18.40 8.23 4.69
CA ALA A 203 -18.48 7.76 6.07
C ALA A 203 -19.88 8.02 6.63
N ASP A 204 -20.62 6.98 6.99
CA ASP A 204 -21.90 7.13 7.65
C ASP A 204 -21.72 7.84 9.00
N ASP A 205 -22.59 8.80 9.32
CA ASP A 205 -22.67 9.45 10.65
C ASP A 205 -22.97 8.46 11.79
N GLN A 206 -23.39 7.25 11.44
CA GLN A 206 -23.59 6.12 12.35
C GLN A 206 -22.40 5.15 12.34
N GLY A 207 -21.19 5.73 12.35
CA GLY A 207 -20.01 4.91 12.58
C GLY A 207 -19.86 3.78 11.55
N TYR A 208 -18.95 3.92 10.64
CA TYR A 208 -17.98 2.86 10.48
C TYR A 208 -17.19 2.78 11.81
N GLY A 209 -17.94 2.65 12.88
CA GLY A 209 -17.54 2.08 14.14
C GLY A 209 -17.57 0.57 13.96
N GLY A 210 -16.89 0.07 12.98
CA GLY A 210 -16.26 -1.22 13.16
C GLY A 210 -15.50 -1.02 14.47
N GLN A 211 -15.82 -1.83 15.48
CA GLN A 211 -15.06 -1.93 16.71
C GLN A 211 -13.62 -1.66 16.35
N SER A 212 -13.00 -0.72 17.03
CA SER A 212 -11.63 -0.34 16.63
C SER A 212 -10.86 -1.64 16.43
N VAL A 213 -10.02 -1.74 15.40
CA VAL A 213 -9.25 -2.98 15.14
C VAL A 213 -8.60 -3.46 16.43
N GLU A 214 -8.30 -2.53 17.35
CA GLU A 214 -7.84 -2.80 18.71
C GLU A 214 -8.89 -3.48 19.60
N GLU A 215 -10.17 -3.12 19.48
CA GLU A 215 -11.26 -3.77 20.23
C GLU A 215 -11.60 -5.13 19.65
N GLU A 216 -11.53 -5.27 18.33
CA GLU A 216 -11.70 -6.56 17.66
C GLU A 216 -10.52 -7.50 17.92
N ILE A 217 -9.30 -6.98 17.94
CA ILE A 217 -8.11 -7.71 18.36
C ILE A 217 -8.20 -8.09 19.84
N LYS A 218 -8.65 -7.21 20.72
CA LYS A 218 -8.84 -7.52 22.14
C LYS A 218 -9.93 -8.58 22.38
N GLN A 219 -10.97 -8.59 21.58
CA GLN A 219 -12.06 -9.58 21.68
C GLN A 219 -11.69 -10.92 21.04
N LYS A 220 -10.96 -10.92 19.91
CA LYS A 220 -10.58 -12.13 19.17
C LYS A 220 -9.14 -12.57 19.45
N ALA A 221 -8.35 -11.81 20.21
CA ALA A 221 -7.00 -12.20 20.58
C ALA A 221 -7.04 -13.51 21.35
N ASN A 222 -6.42 -14.53 20.79
CA ASN A 222 -6.23 -15.81 21.45
C ASN A 222 -5.42 -15.58 22.72
N LYS A 223 -6.07 -15.71 23.89
CA LYS A 223 -5.45 -15.52 25.21
C LYS A 223 -4.49 -16.66 25.60
N GLN A 224 -4.20 -17.57 24.70
CA GLN A 224 -3.21 -18.61 24.93
C GLN A 224 -1.80 -18.05 24.74
N THR A 225 -1.16 -17.77 25.85
CA THR A 225 0.29 -17.50 25.90
C THR A 225 1.01 -18.80 25.58
N ILE A 226 1.60 -18.92 24.42
CA ILE A 226 2.52 -20.04 24.12
C ILE A 226 3.75 -19.81 24.96
N LYS A 227 3.89 -20.60 26.06
CA LYS A 227 5.15 -20.68 26.81
C LYS A 227 6.11 -21.50 25.96
N ILE A 228 7.06 -20.83 25.34
CA ILE A 228 8.20 -21.51 24.72
C ILE A 228 9.16 -21.84 25.86
N ASP A 229 9.18 -23.11 26.30
CA ASP A 229 10.19 -23.61 27.21
C ASP A 229 11.54 -23.66 26.46
N THR A 230 12.33 -22.63 26.64
CA THR A 230 13.71 -22.55 26.17
C THR A 230 14.62 -23.32 27.18
N THR A 231 14.35 -24.56 27.41
CA THR A 231 15.35 -25.45 28.00
C THR A 231 16.19 -26.02 26.86
N ALA A 232 17.33 -25.40 26.66
CA ALA A 232 18.38 -25.93 25.81
C ALA A 232 18.81 -27.31 26.38
N SER A 233 18.44 -28.37 25.67
CA SER A 233 19.01 -29.70 25.91
C SER A 233 20.38 -29.75 25.25
N GLU A 234 21.41 -29.92 26.06
CA GLU A 234 22.77 -30.26 25.64
C GLU A 234 22.78 -31.52 24.77
N PRO A 235 23.65 -31.63 23.76
CA PRO A 235 23.71 -32.81 22.91
C PRO A 235 24.36 -33.96 23.67
N LYS A 236 23.60 -35.03 23.89
CA LYS A 236 24.17 -36.32 24.36
C LYS A 236 24.82 -37.01 23.17
N GLU A 237 26.09 -37.35 23.35
CA GLU A 237 26.85 -38.25 22.50
C GLU A 237 26.16 -39.62 22.44
N ASP A 238 25.76 -40.05 21.24
CA ASP A 238 25.31 -41.41 20.99
C ASP A 238 26.43 -42.22 20.36
N LYS A 239 26.73 -43.32 21.06
CA LYS A 239 27.65 -44.39 20.65
C LYS A 239 27.07 -45.15 19.47
N ALA A 240 27.98 -45.47 18.57
CA ALA A 240 27.74 -46.33 17.41
C ALA A 240 27.26 -47.73 17.81
N GLU A 241 26.22 -48.22 17.13
CA GLU A 241 26.00 -49.65 16.90
C GLU A 241 25.51 -49.91 15.50
N GLN A 242 26.11 -50.93 14.88
CA GLN A 242 26.03 -51.34 13.51
C GLN A 242 24.76 -52.16 13.17
N PRO A 243 24.57 -52.53 11.90
CA PRO A 243 23.26 -52.70 11.27
C PRO A 243 22.74 -54.15 11.30
N ARG A 244 21.45 -54.34 11.24
CA ARG A 244 20.83 -55.61 10.81
C ARG A 244 19.86 -55.42 9.66
N SER A 245 20.16 -56.19 8.61
CA SER A 245 19.41 -56.45 7.40
C SER A 245 18.04 -57.09 7.63
N ASN A 246 17.08 -56.79 6.79
CA ASN A 246 16.21 -57.64 5.96
C ASN A 246 15.07 -56.83 5.44
N ALA A 247 14.96 -56.64 4.14
CA ALA A 247 14.47 -57.47 3.06
C ALA A 247 12.93 -57.54 2.97
N GLU A 248 12.47 -57.14 1.78
CA GLU A 248 11.21 -57.54 1.12
C GLU A 248 9.90 -56.95 1.66
N ALA A 249 9.04 -56.29 0.89
CA ALA A 249 8.49 -56.62 -0.39
C ALA A 249 7.55 -55.55 -0.96
N ALA A 250 7.55 -55.49 -2.26
CA ALA A 250 6.40 -55.29 -3.15
C ALA A 250 5.87 -53.85 -3.43
N THR A 251 6.35 -53.28 -4.48
CA THR A 251 5.67 -52.91 -5.75
C THR A 251 4.19 -52.60 -5.68
N LYS A 252 3.81 -51.38 -5.99
CA LYS A 252 2.79 -51.08 -7.01
C LYS A 252 2.96 -49.67 -7.56
N GLN A 253 3.35 -49.61 -8.81
CA GLN A 253 3.27 -48.47 -9.71
C GLN A 253 1.80 -48.14 -9.96
N GLN A 254 1.47 -46.88 -10.00
CA GLN A 254 0.38 -46.39 -10.82
C GLN A 254 0.82 -45.07 -11.46
N GLU A 255 0.98 -45.16 -12.75
CA GLU A 255 1.22 -44.06 -13.69
C GLU A 255 0.04 -43.08 -13.67
N ALA A 256 0.35 -41.80 -13.71
CA ALA A 256 -0.61 -40.76 -14.06
C ALA A 256 -0.34 -40.29 -15.50
N PRO A 257 -1.36 -40.05 -16.32
CA PRO A 257 -1.20 -39.73 -17.72
C PRO A 257 -0.80 -38.26 -17.93
N VAL A 258 0.15 -38.12 -18.84
CA VAL A 258 0.56 -36.87 -19.46
C VAL A 258 -0.51 -36.43 -20.45
N GLY A 259 -0.85 -35.14 -20.45
CA GLY A 259 -1.46 -34.53 -21.63
C GLY A 259 -2.56 -33.54 -21.32
N GLN A 260 -2.29 -32.24 -21.40
CA GLN A 260 -2.89 -31.38 -22.43
C GLN A 260 -2.42 -29.94 -22.24
N SER A 261 -1.88 -29.40 -23.32
CA SER A 261 -1.50 -28.03 -23.53
C SER A 261 -2.64 -27.05 -23.27
N SER A 262 -2.46 -26.08 -22.41
CA SER A 262 -3.38 -24.95 -22.27
C SER A 262 -2.97 -23.85 -23.24
N GLU A 263 -3.79 -23.63 -24.26
CA GLU A 263 -3.73 -22.47 -25.15
C GLU A 263 -4.00 -21.19 -24.35
N ILE A 264 -3.21 -20.18 -24.64
CA ILE A 264 -3.35 -18.83 -24.06
C ILE A 264 -4.59 -18.18 -24.67
N PRO A 265 -5.54 -17.67 -23.88
CA PRO A 265 -6.74 -16.99 -24.39
C PRO A 265 -6.41 -15.75 -25.23
N GLU A 266 -7.17 -15.55 -26.30
CA GLU A 266 -6.96 -14.49 -27.31
C GLU A 266 -7.01 -13.04 -26.77
N TRP A 267 -7.58 -12.82 -25.58
CA TRP A 267 -7.62 -11.49 -24.96
C TRP A 267 -6.29 -11.07 -24.28
N MET A 268 -5.29 -11.92 -24.33
CA MET A 268 -3.96 -11.68 -23.74
C MET A 268 -2.86 -11.46 -24.80
N LYS A 269 -3.27 -11.32 -26.07
CA LYS A 269 -2.41 -10.89 -27.19
C LYS A 269 -2.70 -9.38 -27.46
#